data_1abf317e5345e603231a001f949ffb61
#
_entry.id   1abf317e5345e603231a001f949ffb61
#
_cell.length_a   1.000
_cell.length_b   1.000
_cell.length_c   1.000
_cell.angle_alpha   90.00
_cell.angle_beta   90.00
_cell.angle_gamma   90.00
#
_symmetry.space_group_name_H-M   'P 1'
#
loop_
_entity.id
_entity.type
_entity.pdbx_description
1 polymer ?
#
loop_
_entity_poly.entity_id
_entity_poly.type
_entity_poly.pdbx_seq_one_letter_code
_entity_poly.pdbx_strand_id
1 'polypeptide(L)'
;MSRQNYYKGRRTHCKHEIDANLILELVKAERKIQSRLGGRKVLHLLKDDLSDSNISIGRDRFFAILRENNMLIGKKKSAPKTTNSRHCLPVFHNLVKDVDITAPNQAWCSDLTYIRTDENFMYAALITDMYSRKIIGAYIGDSLESIGCLRALENALSDLPKDKHPIHHSDRGTQYCCHAYVDKLMSRDLSVSMTEINHCYENAMAERVNGILKQEYELDSTFKTKKQAKIAFYQAVNLYNTRRPHMSLDYGIPTEVHEKAA
;
A
#
# COMPACT_ATOMS: atom_id res chain seq x y z
N MET A 1 29.69 -42.01 -15.17
CA MET A 1 29.45 -40.68 -15.73
C MET A 1 30.51 -40.39 -16.80
N SER A 2 30.15 -39.97 -18.01
CA SER A 2 31.14 -39.64 -19.05
C SER A 2 31.89 -38.35 -18.71
N ARG A 3 33.13 -38.20 -19.19
CA ARG A 3 33.94 -36.98 -19.00
C ARG A 3 33.21 -35.72 -19.55
N GLN A 4 32.53 -35.87 -20.66
CA GLN A 4 31.71 -34.78 -21.25
C GLN A 4 30.55 -34.34 -20.33
N ASN A 5 29.84 -35.31 -19.72
CA ASN A 5 28.75 -34.99 -18.80
C ASN A 5 29.24 -34.31 -17.51
N TYR A 6 30.43 -34.69 -17.04
CA TYR A 6 31.08 -34.03 -15.89
C TYR A 6 31.39 -32.56 -16.19
N TYR A 7 32.05 -32.26 -17.32
CA TYR A 7 32.38 -30.89 -17.68
C TYR A 7 31.13 -30.06 -18.02
N LYS A 8 30.12 -30.65 -18.66
CA LYS A 8 28.83 -29.99 -18.92
C LYS A 8 28.13 -29.64 -17.62
N GLY A 9 28.05 -30.58 -16.66
CA GLY A 9 27.47 -30.35 -15.33
C GLY A 9 28.19 -29.24 -14.57
N ARG A 10 29.52 -29.21 -14.60
CA ARG A 10 30.34 -28.19 -13.94
C ARG A 10 30.11 -26.78 -14.55
N ARG A 11 30.03 -26.67 -15.88
CA ARG A 11 29.70 -25.40 -16.57
C ARG A 11 28.32 -24.90 -16.20
N THR A 12 27.33 -25.80 -16.17
CA THR A 12 25.95 -25.46 -15.77
C THR A 12 25.91 -25.00 -14.32
N HIS A 13 26.64 -25.66 -13.42
CA HIS A 13 26.71 -25.27 -12.01
C HIS A 13 27.35 -23.89 -11.82
N CYS A 14 28.50 -23.63 -12.45
CA CYS A 14 29.12 -22.31 -12.45
C CYS A 14 28.20 -21.21 -13.00
N LYS A 15 27.48 -21.48 -14.10
CA LYS A 15 26.50 -20.53 -14.63
C LYS A 15 25.40 -20.25 -13.61
N HIS A 16 24.84 -21.27 -12.99
CA HIS A 16 23.79 -21.10 -11.98
C HIS A 16 24.26 -20.30 -10.75
N GLU A 17 25.52 -20.45 -10.35
CA GLU A 17 26.10 -19.66 -9.26
C GLU A 17 26.24 -18.17 -9.63
N ILE A 18 26.72 -17.89 -10.86
CA ILE A 18 26.84 -16.53 -11.38
C ILE A 18 25.46 -15.88 -11.48
N ASP A 19 24.49 -16.59 -12.08
CA ASP A 19 23.11 -16.12 -12.19
C ASP A 19 22.49 -15.85 -10.81
N ALA A 20 22.72 -16.74 -9.83
CA ALA A 20 22.21 -16.55 -8.47
C ALA A 20 22.80 -15.30 -7.78
N ASN A 21 24.10 -15.08 -7.94
CA ASN A 21 24.78 -13.90 -7.37
C ASN A 21 24.23 -12.60 -7.99
N LEU A 22 24.04 -12.55 -9.31
CA LEU A 22 23.45 -11.38 -9.97
C LEU A 22 22.02 -11.13 -9.50
N ILE A 23 21.19 -12.18 -9.39
CA ILE A 23 19.84 -12.10 -8.83
C ILE A 23 19.85 -11.50 -7.43
N LEU A 24 20.77 -11.95 -6.56
CA LEU A 24 20.88 -11.45 -5.19
C LEU A 24 21.27 -9.96 -5.15
N GLU A 25 22.17 -9.52 -6.02
CA GLU A 25 22.56 -8.12 -6.10
C GLU A 25 21.39 -7.24 -6.60
N LEU A 26 20.65 -7.67 -7.61
CA LEU A 26 19.45 -6.96 -8.08
C LEU A 26 18.38 -6.88 -6.99
N VAL A 27 18.13 -7.99 -6.27
CA VAL A 27 17.19 -8.00 -5.14
C VAL A 27 17.63 -7.06 -4.02
N LYS A 28 18.93 -7.02 -3.69
CA LYS A 28 19.47 -6.10 -2.68
C LYS A 28 19.32 -4.64 -3.14
N ALA A 29 19.56 -4.34 -4.41
CA ALA A 29 19.41 -3.01 -4.97
C ALA A 29 17.94 -2.53 -4.85
N GLU A 30 16.98 -3.36 -5.25
CA GLU A 30 15.55 -3.04 -5.12
C GLU A 30 15.14 -2.86 -3.66
N ARG A 31 15.64 -3.70 -2.75
CA ARG A 31 15.34 -3.59 -1.32
C ARG A 31 16.00 -2.44 -0.59
N LYS A 32 16.97 -1.75 -1.18
CA LYS A 32 17.42 -0.44 -0.68
C LYS A 32 16.34 0.63 -0.88
N ILE A 33 15.47 0.46 -1.88
CA ILE A 33 14.36 1.38 -2.19
C ILE A 33 13.10 0.96 -1.44
N GLN A 34 12.74 -0.33 -1.51
CA GLN A 34 11.55 -0.92 -0.90
C GLN A 34 11.97 -2.09 0.02
N SER A 35 12.35 -1.77 1.26
CA SER A 35 13.09 -2.66 2.19
C SER A 35 12.44 -4.04 2.39
N ARG A 36 11.11 -4.10 2.44
CA ARG A 36 10.38 -5.34 2.71
C ARG A 36 9.41 -5.74 1.59
N LEU A 37 9.73 -5.37 0.35
CA LEU A 37 8.94 -5.81 -0.81
C LEU A 37 9.01 -7.33 -0.96
N GLY A 38 7.84 -7.98 -1.03
CA GLY A 38 7.73 -9.43 -1.10
C GLY A 38 8.27 -10.03 -2.41
N GLY A 39 8.85 -11.23 -2.35
CA GLY A 39 9.59 -11.85 -3.45
C GLY A 39 8.84 -11.94 -4.79
N ARG A 40 7.51 -12.14 -4.80
CA ARG A 40 6.73 -12.15 -6.07
C ARG A 40 6.77 -10.80 -6.80
N LYS A 41 6.66 -9.69 -6.04
CA LYS A 41 6.70 -8.34 -6.59
C LYS A 41 8.10 -7.97 -7.04
N VAL A 42 9.12 -8.36 -6.25
CA VAL A 42 10.52 -8.18 -6.64
C VAL A 42 10.82 -8.93 -7.93
N LEU A 43 10.43 -10.20 -8.06
CA LEU A 43 10.62 -10.98 -9.28
C LEU A 43 9.93 -10.32 -10.50
N HIS A 44 8.75 -9.73 -10.29
CA HIS A 44 8.04 -9.00 -11.35
C HIS A 44 8.80 -7.74 -11.78
N LEU A 45 9.29 -6.94 -10.83
CA LEU A 45 10.06 -5.72 -11.12
C LEU A 45 11.40 -6.01 -11.82
N LEU A 46 12.04 -7.12 -11.48
CA LEU A 46 13.34 -7.51 -12.05
C LEU A 46 13.23 -8.27 -13.36
N LYS A 47 12.03 -8.45 -13.91
CA LYS A 47 11.81 -9.30 -15.10
C LYS A 47 12.62 -8.82 -16.30
N ASP A 48 12.65 -7.53 -16.55
CA ASP A 48 13.36 -6.94 -17.68
C ASP A 48 14.88 -6.99 -17.46
N ASP A 49 15.37 -6.61 -16.28
CA ASP A 49 16.80 -6.70 -15.92
C ASP A 49 17.34 -8.13 -16.04
N LEU A 50 16.54 -9.13 -15.64
CA LEU A 50 16.90 -10.54 -15.77
C LEU A 50 16.92 -10.99 -17.24
N SER A 51 15.96 -10.54 -18.05
CA SER A 51 15.92 -10.82 -19.48
C SER A 51 17.12 -10.22 -20.21
N ASP A 52 17.47 -8.97 -19.92
CA ASP A 52 18.63 -8.28 -20.47
C ASP A 52 19.95 -8.98 -20.12
N SER A 53 19.98 -9.60 -18.94
CA SER A 53 21.11 -10.41 -18.48
C SER A 53 21.09 -11.86 -19.00
N ASN A 54 20.19 -12.24 -19.90
CA ASN A 54 19.96 -13.61 -20.37
C ASN A 54 19.71 -14.63 -19.25
N ILE A 55 19.07 -14.20 -18.16
CA ILE A 55 18.69 -15.06 -17.04
C ILE A 55 17.20 -15.38 -17.14
N SER A 56 16.89 -16.65 -17.41
CA SER A 56 15.53 -17.17 -17.33
C SER A 56 15.34 -17.94 -16.04
N ILE A 57 14.51 -17.43 -15.14
CA ILE A 57 14.27 -18.06 -13.84
C ILE A 57 12.78 -18.13 -13.51
N GLY A 58 12.33 -19.32 -13.10
CA GLY A 58 10.98 -19.51 -12.60
C GLY A 58 10.85 -19.09 -11.13
N ARG A 59 9.60 -18.82 -10.71
CA ARG A 59 9.26 -18.42 -9.33
C ARG A 59 9.90 -19.30 -8.28
N ASP A 60 9.79 -20.61 -8.40
CA ASP A 60 10.19 -21.54 -7.33
C ASP A 60 11.70 -21.55 -7.15
N ARG A 61 12.48 -21.50 -8.25
CA ARG A 61 13.95 -21.38 -8.18
C ARG A 61 14.37 -20.02 -7.62
N PHE A 62 13.69 -18.92 -7.99
CA PHE A 62 13.94 -17.62 -7.41
C PHE A 62 13.73 -17.62 -5.89
N PHE A 63 12.62 -18.21 -5.41
CA PHE A 63 12.36 -18.34 -3.98
C PHE A 63 13.34 -19.29 -3.27
N ALA A 64 13.86 -20.32 -3.95
CA ALA A 64 14.92 -21.17 -3.39
C ALA A 64 16.19 -20.36 -3.16
N ILE A 65 16.65 -19.55 -4.14
CA ILE A 65 17.81 -18.67 -3.99
C ILE A 65 17.64 -17.70 -2.82
N LEU A 66 16.46 -17.05 -2.71
CA LEU A 66 16.19 -16.16 -1.58
C LEU A 66 16.22 -16.88 -0.23
N ARG A 67 15.73 -18.12 -0.15
CA ARG A 67 15.70 -18.93 1.08
C ARG A 67 17.09 -19.35 1.48
N GLU A 68 17.88 -19.87 0.55
CA GLU A 68 19.27 -20.29 0.75
C GLU A 68 20.16 -19.15 1.28
N ASN A 69 19.82 -17.91 0.93
CA ASN A 69 20.54 -16.70 1.34
C ASN A 69 19.84 -15.88 2.46
N ASN A 70 18.89 -16.47 3.17
CA ASN A 70 18.14 -15.80 4.26
C ASN A 70 17.47 -14.48 3.86
N MET A 71 17.06 -14.35 2.60
CA MET A 71 16.44 -13.15 2.05
C MET A 71 14.91 -13.24 1.95
N LEU A 72 14.28 -14.25 2.54
CA LEU A 72 12.81 -14.30 2.63
C LEU A 72 12.31 -13.33 3.70
N ILE A 73 11.24 -12.59 3.37
CA ILE A 73 10.62 -11.66 4.32
C ILE A 73 9.67 -12.42 5.25
N GLY A 74 9.96 -12.40 6.54
CA GLY A 74 9.12 -12.98 7.58
C GLY A 74 7.85 -12.15 7.80
N LYS A 75 6.77 -12.82 8.24
CA LYS A 75 5.53 -12.13 8.67
C LYS A 75 5.78 -11.41 9.99
N LYS A 76 5.38 -10.13 10.08
CA LYS A 76 5.28 -9.41 11.36
C LYS A 76 3.97 -9.74 12.05
N LYS A 77 3.93 -9.70 13.39
CA LYS A 77 2.71 -9.86 14.18
C LYS A 77 1.78 -8.67 13.96
N SER A 78 0.47 -8.95 13.89
CA SER A 78 -0.56 -7.90 13.76
C SER A 78 -0.67 -7.08 15.04
N ALA A 79 -0.93 -5.77 14.91
CA ALA A 79 -1.20 -4.88 16.03
C ALA A 79 -2.68 -4.96 16.44
N PRO A 80 -3.04 -4.65 17.72
CA PRO A 80 -4.42 -4.63 18.18
C PRO A 80 -5.24 -3.49 17.54
N LYS A 81 -6.57 -3.70 17.47
CA LYS A 81 -7.54 -2.71 16.94
C LYS A 81 -7.81 -1.61 17.96
N THR A 82 -8.00 -0.36 17.50
CA THR A 82 -8.15 0.83 18.34
C THR A 82 -9.31 1.75 17.94
N THR A 83 -10.25 1.33 17.09
CA THR A 83 -11.36 2.17 16.64
C THR A 83 -12.48 2.21 17.68
N ASN A 84 -12.90 3.41 18.12
CA ASN A 84 -14.09 3.62 18.94
C ASN A 84 -15.27 4.04 18.06
N SER A 85 -16.20 3.12 17.79
CA SER A 85 -17.38 3.32 16.95
C SER A 85 -18.68 3.57 17.72
N ARG A 86 -18.61 3.75 19.06
CA ARG A 86 -19.78 4.04 19.91
C ARG A 86 -19.90 5.53 20.20
N HIS A 87 -20.64 6.25 19.36
CA HIS A 87 -20.90 7.69 19.51
C HIS A 87 -22.30 8.03 18.96
N CYS A 88 -22.80 9.23 19.25
CA CYS A 88 -24.13 9.75 18.83
C CYS A 88 -24.05 10.59 17.52
N LEU A 89 -22.97 10.56 16.76
CA LEU A 89 -22.84 11.30 15.50
C LEU A 89 -23.60 10.61 14.35
N PRO A 90 -23.96 11.34 13.28
CA PRO A 90 -24.64 10.78 12.11
C PRO A 90 -23.87 9.59 11.52
N VAL A 91 -24.60 8.54 11.16
CA VAL A 91 -24.09 7.35 10.50
C VAL A 91 -24.82 7.16 9.18
N PHE A 92 -24.09 6.82 8.13
CA PHE A 92 -24.60 6.67 6.77
C PHE A 92 -24.62 5.21 6.35
N HIS A 93 -25.48 4.86 5.38
CA HIS A 93 -25.58 3.50 4.84
C HIS A 93 -24.34 3.11 4.03
N ASN A 94 -24.08 1.82 3.94
CA ASN A 94 -23.00 1.30 3.11
C ASN A 94 -23.41 1.31 1.63
N LEU A 95 -22.93 2.26 0.88
CA LEU A 95 -23.23 2.45 -0.55
C LEU A 95 -22.29 1.67 -1.47
N VAL A 96 -21.19 1.09 -0.95
CA VAL A 96 -20.19 0.40 -1.79
C VAL A 96 -20.35 -1.12 -1.82
N LYS A 97 -21.25 -1.66 -1.00
CA LYS A 97 -21.39 -3.11 -0.80
C LYS A 97 -21.75 -3.87 -2.09
N ASP A 98 -22.63 -3.30 -2.90
CA ASP A 98 -23.18 -3.94 -4.09
C ASP A 98 -22.82 -3.16 -5.38
N VAL A 99 -21.75 -2.35 -5.34
CA VAL A 99 -21.32 -1.54 -6.47
C VAL A 99 -20.08 -2.16 -7.12
N ASP A 100 -20.17 -2.48 -8.40
CA ASP A 100 -19.00 -2.82 -9.22
C ASP A 100 -18.21 -1.56 -9.55
N ILE A 101 -17.00 -1.48 -9.02
CA ILE A 101 -16.10 -0.35 -9.24
C ILE A 101 -15.23 -0.66 -10.45
N THR A 102 -15.53 0.00 -11.57
CA THR A 102 -14.96 -0.27 -12.89
C THR A 102 -14.04 0.82 -13.42
N ALA A 103 -13.97 1.97 -12.73
CA ALA A 103 -13.14 3.11 -13.13
C ALA A 103 -12.62 3.89 -11.91
N PRO A 104 -11.53 4.66 -12.07
CA PRO A 104 -11.04 5.57 -11.04
C PRO A 104 -12.09 6.62 -10.66
N ASN A 105 -12.02 7.08 -9.42
CA ASN A 105 -12.90 8.12 -8.87
C ASN A 105 -14.40 7.76 -8.86
N GLN A 106 -14.74 6.47 -8.86
CA GLN A 106 -16.10 6.01 -8.57
C GLN A 106 -16.34 5.83 -7.07
N ALA A 107 -15.35 5.27 -6.37
CA ALA A 107 -15.41 5.12 -4.92
C ALA A 107 -14.04 5.25 -4.28
N TRP A 108 -13.99 5.89 -3.14
CA TRP A 108 -12.81 6.09 -2.30
C TRP A 108 -13.02 5.42 -0.95
N CYS A 109 -11.96 4.85 -0.37
CA CYS A 109 -12.00 4.37 1.00
C CYS A 109 -10.99 5.12 1.87
N SER A 110 -11.38 5.41 3.11
CA SER A 110 -10.58 6.15 4.06
C SER A 110 -10.34 5.36 5.34
N ASP A 111 -9.16 5.52 5.89
CA ASP A 111 -8.81 4.99 7.20
C ASP A 111 -7.75 5.85 7.87
N LEU A 112 -7.71 5.79 9.19
CA LEU A 112 -6.77 6.50 10.03
C LEU A 112 -5.89 5.50 10.77
N THR A 113 -4.58 5.75 10.77
CA THR A 113 -3.63 4.91 11.48
C THR A 113 -2.65 5.75 12.30
N TYR A 114 -1.93 5.12 13.22
CA TYR A 114 -0.92 5.80 14.03
C TYR A 114 0.49 5.29 13.72
N ILE A 115 1.46 6.17 13.86
CA ILE A 115 2.89 5.91 13.73
C ILE A 115 3.56 6.30 15.04
N ARG A 116 4.41 5.41 15.56
CA ARG A 116 5.08 5.61 16.87
C ARG A 116 6.34 6.44 16.69
N THR A 117 6.55 7.35 17.62
CA THR A 117 7.83 8.06 17.78
C THR A 117 8.22 8.11 19.25
N ASP A 118 9.51 8.37 19.53
CA ASP A 118 9.97 8.56 20.90
C ASP A 118 9.40 9.87 21.52
N GLU A 119 8.94 10.81 20.67
CA GLU A 119 8.34 12.08 21.09
C GLU A 119 6.82 11.97 21.34
N ASN A 120 6.13 10.99 20.81
CA ASN A 120 4.71 10.62 20.98
C ASN A 120 4.18 9.97 19.70
N PHE A 121 2.87 9.65 19.64
CA PHE A 121 2.22 9.17 18.44
C PHE A 121 2.02 10.29 17.41
N MET A 122 2.07 9.91 16.13
CA MET A 122 1.54 10.67 15.01
C MET A 122 0.39 9.90 14.37
N TYR A 123 -0.58 10.64 13.85
CA TYR A 123 -1.79 10.10 13.24
C TYR A 123 -1.79 10.37 11.75
N ALA A 124 -1.92 9.31 10.96
CA ALA A 124 -1.88 9.37 9.50
C ALA A 124 -3.27 9.03 8.95
N ALA A 125 -3.86 9.97 8.22
CA ALA A 125 -5.12 9.79 7.50
C ALA A 125 -4.81 9.54 6.02
N LEU A 126 -5.42 8.51 5.44
CA LEU A 126 -5.26 8.09 4.06
C LEU A 126 -6.62 7.99 3.37
N ILE A 127 -6.66 8.42 2.12
CA ILE A 127 -7.79 8.20 1.21
C ILE A 127 -7.24 7.47 -0.01
N THR A 128 -7.85 6.34 -0.33
CA THR A 128 -7.42 5.44 -1.39
C THR A 128 -8.54 5.26 -2.40
N ASP A 129 -8.24 5.42 -3.67
CA ASP A 129 -9.13 5.08 -4.77
C ASP A 129 -9.36 3.56 -4.83
N MET A 130 -10.62 3.15 -4.82
CA MET A 130 -10.97 1.74 -4.70
C MET A 130 -10.74 0.94 -5.99
N TYR A 131 -10.67 1.59 -7.14
CA TYR A 131 -10.33 0.96 -8.42
C TYR A 131 -8.81 0.75 -8.55
N SER A 132 -8.07 1.84 -8.59
CA SER A 132 -6.64 1.86 -8.88
C SER A 132 -5.73 1.52 -7.69
N ARG A 133 -6.27 1.50 -6.48
CA ARG A 133 -5.52 1.35 -5.22
C ARG A 133 -4.57 2.55 -4.94
N LYS A 134 -4.61 3.61 -5.74
CA LYS A 134 -3.81 4.82 -5.55
C LYS A 134 -4.23 5.54 -4.26
N ILE A 135 -3.27 5.91 -3.44
CA ILE A 135 -3.50 6.82 -2.32
C ILE A 135 -3.60 8.22 -2.93
N ILE A 136 -4.81 8.77 -2.94
CA ILE A 136 -5.14 10.06 -3.55
C ILE A 136 -5.16 11.20 -2.54
N GLY A 137 -5.29 10.88 -1.25
CA GLY A 137 -5.23 11.84 -0.17
C GLY A 137 -4.41 11.29 0.99
N ALA A 138 -3.48 12.07 1.51
CA ALA A 138 -2.62 11.65 2.61
C ALA A 138 -2.24 12.84 3.49
N TYR A 139 -2.33 12.66 4.81
CA TYR A 139 -1.87 13.64 5.78
C TYR A 139 -1.38 12.93 7.04
N ILE A 140 -0.34 13.47 7.67
CA ILE A 140 0.16 13.01 8.97
C ILE A 140 0.32 14.21 9.91
N GLY A 141 -0.24 14.10 11.11
CA GLY A 141 -0.24 15.15 12.12
C GLY A 141 -0.11 14.62 13.54
N ASP A 142 -0.10 15.54 14.50
CA ASP A 142 0.13 15.26 15.93
C ASP A 142 -1.16 14.97 16.70
N SER A 143 -2.32 15.24 16.10
CA SER A 143 -3.64 15.10 16.74
C SER A 143 -4.47 14.01 16.07
N LEU A 144 -5.25 13.29 16.87
CA LEU A 144 -6.27 12.34 16.44
C LEU A 144 -7.57 13.04 15.99
N GLU A 145 -7.65 14.35 16.09
CA GLU A 145 -8.82 15.12 15.70
C GLU A 145 -9.13 15.03 14.19
N SER A 146 -10.35 15.41 13.83
CA SER A 146 -10.84 15.37 12.45
C SER A 146 -10.05 16.24 11.46
N ILE A 147 -9.27 17.21 11.97
CA ILE A 147 -8.46 18.11 11.14
C ILE A 147 -7.47 17.34 10.24
N GLY A 148 -6.90 16.23 10.73
CA GLY A 148 -6.00 15.38 9.94
C GLY A 148 -6.73 14.71 8.78
N CYS A 149 -7.93 14.19 9.02
CA CYS A 149 -8.78 13.60 8.00
C CYS A 149 -9.26 14.65 6.98
N LEU A 150 -9.61 15.86 7.43
CA LEU A 150 -9.97 16.98 6.56
C LEU A 150 -8.82 17.38 5.63
N ARG A 151 -7.59 17.46 6.13
CA ARG A 151 -6.40 17.74 5.31
C ARG A 151 -6.15 16.67 4.24
N ALA A 152 -6.31 15.39 4.61
CA ALA A 152 -6.22 14.30 3.64
C ALA A 152 -7.32 14.40 2.57
N LEU A 153 -8.55 14.77 2.98
CA LEU A 153 -9.66 14.98 2.05
C LEU A 153 -9.42 16.18 1.14
N GLU A 154 -8.92 17.30 1.65
CA GLU A 154 -8.55 18.47 0.83
C GLU A 154 -7.52 18.11 -0.24
N ASN A 155 -6.50 17.30 0.12
CA ASN A 155 -5.51 16.81 -0.84
C ASN A 155 -6.17 15.94 -1.93
N ALA A 156 -7.06 15.02 -1.57
CA ALA A 156 -7.77 14.19 -2.53
C ALA A 156 -8.68 15.01 -3.45
N LEU A 157 -9.37 16.02 -2.90
CA LEU A 157 -10.28 16.89 -3.65
C LEU A 157 -9.56 17.87 -4.58
N SER A 158 -8.28 18.21 -4.31
CA SER A 158 -7.52 19.14 -5.17
C SER A 158 -7.28 18.59 -6.57
N ASP A 159 -7.10 17.27 -6.67
CA ASP A 159 -6.79 16.58 -7.92
C ASP A 159 -8.04 15.92 -8.55
N LEU A 160 -9.20 15.98 -7.87
CA LEU A 160 -10.45 15.41 -8.37
C LEU A 160 -11.03 16.25 -9.52
N PRO A 161 -11.26 15.66 -10.72
CA PRO A 161 -11.97 16.33 -11.80
C PRO A 161 -13.37 16.79 -11.35
N LYS A 162 -13.82 17.96 -11.86
CA LYS A 162 -15.07 18.61 -11.43
C LYS A 162 -16.33 17.81 -11.75
N ASP A 163 -16.25 16.94 -12.75
CA ASP A 163 -17.35 16.07 -13.22
C ASP A 163 -17.39 14.71 -12.49
N LYS A 164 -16.49 14.47 -11.55
CA LYS A 164 -16.44 13.23 -10.78
C LYS A 164 -16.99 13.44 -9.36
N HIS A 165 -17.87 12.53 -8.95
CA HIS A 165 -18.56 12.56 -7.66
C HIS A 165 -18.45 11.19 -6.98
N PRO A 166 -17.26 10.81 -6.48
CA PRO A 166 -17.04 9.50 -5.89
C PRO A 166 -17.88 9.25 -4.63
N ILE A 167 -18.19 7.99 -4.37
CA ILE A 167 -18.68 7.55 -3.08
C ILE A 167 -17.50 7.54 -2.13
N HIS A 168 -17.56 8.28 -1.04
CA HIS A 168 -16.55 8.27 0.02
C HIS A 168 -16.94 7.29 1.12
N HIS A 169 -16.21 6.20 1.27
CA HIS A 169 -16.45 5.15 2.26
C HIS A 169 -15.43 5.17 3.39
N SER A 170 -15.90 5.08 4.63
CA SER A 170 -15.06 5.02 5.83
C SER A 170 -15.62 4.10 6.91
N ASP A 171 -14.86 3.85 7.96
CA ASP A 171 -15.42 3.31 9.19
C ASP A 171 -16.29 4.38 9.90
N ARG A 172 -16.92 3.98 11.04
CA ARG A 172 -17.71 4.89 11.88
C ARG A 172 -16.86 5.63 12.91
N GLY A 173 -15.61 5.96 12.58
CA GLY A 173 -14.78 6.77 13.46
C GLY A 173 -15.34 8.19 13.62
N THR A 174 -15.22 8.77 14.82
CA THR A 174 -15.73 10.12 15.12
C THR A 174 -15.18 11.18 14.17
N GLN A 175 -13.98 10.95 13.64
CA GLN A 175 -13.31 11.85 12.69
C GLN A 175 -14.05 11.94 11.36
N TYR A 176 -14.66 10.84 10.89
CA TYR A 176 -15.40 10.76 9.64
C TYR A 176 -16.87 11.12 9.81
N CYS A 177 -17.42 10.96 11.03
CA CYS A 177 -18.81 11.27 11.36
C CYS A 177 -19.01 12.74 11.78
N CYS A 178 -17.94 13.54 11.96
CA CYS A 178 -18.07 14.93 12.40
C CYS A 178 -18.66 15.80 11.28
N HIS A 179 -19.46 16.80 11.67
CA HIS A 179 -20.16 17.72 10.73
C HIS A 179 -19.19 18.34 9.71
N ALA A 180 -18.05 18.87 10.17
CA ALA A 180 -17.07 19.51 9.29
C ALA A 180 -16.57 18.59 8.16
N TYR A 181 -16.41 17.28 8.43
CA TYR A 181 -15.97 16.31 7.41
C TYR A 181 -17.09 15.97 6.44
N VAL A 182 -18.29 15.70 6.96
CA VAL A 182 -19.49 15.40 6.17
C VAL A 182 -19.89 16.59 5.29
N ASP A 183 -19.92 17.80 5.85
CA ASP A 183 -20.23 19.03 5.11
C ASP A 183 -19.23 19.28 3.99
N LYS A 184 -17.94 18.98 4.21
CA LYS A 184 -16.90 19.08 3.17
C LYS A 184 -17.16 18.12 2.02
N LEU A 185 -17.53 16.86 2.29
CA LEU A 185 -17.91 15.90 1.24
C LEU A 185 -19.14 16.37 0.47
N MET A 186 -20.20 16.76 1.18
CA MET A 186 -21.45 17.22 0.57
C MET A 186 -21.26 18.51 -0.26
N SER A 187 -20.37 19.41 0.18
CA SER A 187 -20.06 20.64 -0.58
C SER A 187 -19.41 20.40 -1.95
N ARG A 188 -18.97 19.18 -2.21
CA ARG A 188 -18.37 18.72 -3.47
C ARG A 188 -19.20 17.62 -4.13
N ASP A 189 -20.48 17.48 -3.72
CA ASP A 189 -21.42 16.47 -4.22
C ASP A 189 -20.94 15.01 -4.10
N LEU A 190 -20.10 14.71 -3.11
CA LEU A 190 -19.67 13.34 -2.83
C LEU A 190 -20.69 12.62 -1.96
N SER A 191 -21.00 11.36 -2.31
CA SER A 191 -21.86 10.52 -1.51
C SER A 191 -21.11 9.97 -0.29
N VAL A 192 -21.72 10.07 0.89
CA VAL A 192 -21.13 9.56 2.15
C VAL A 192 -21.59 8.13 2.37
N SER A 193 -20.63 7.24 2.62
CA SER A 193 -20.85 5.82 2.89
C SER A 193 -20.05 5.38 4.11
N MET A 194 -20.63 4.50 4.95
CA MET A 194 -19.96 4.01 6.15
C MET A 194 -20.19 2.52 6.32
N THR A 195 -19.27 1.86 7.04
CA THR A 195 -19.43 0.46 7.43
C THR A 195 -20.70 0.26 8.27
N GLU A 196 -21.38 -0.88 8.15
CA GLU A 196 -22.63 -1.16 8.89
C GLU A 196 -22.44 -2.20 10.00
N ILE A 197 -22.44 -3.49 9.66
CA ILE A 197 -22.52 -4.58 10.64
C ILE A 197 -21.14 -5.17 10.93
N ASN A 198 -20.35 -5.42 9.91
CA ASN A 198 -19.04 -6.07 9.97
C ASN A 198 -17.91 -5.07 9.64
N HIS A 199 -17.76 -4.04 10.45
CA HIS A 199 -16.82 -2.93 10.23
C HIS A 199 -15.47 -3.31 9.61
N CYS A 200 -14.90 -4.45 10.06
CA CYS A 200 -13.56 -4.87 9.62
C CYS A 200 -13.52 -5.41 8.18
N TYR A 201 -14.59 -6.05 7.73
CA TYR A 201 -14.63 -6.61 6.37
C TYR A 201 -15.04 -5.55 5.36
N GLU A 202 -15.87 -4.61 5.79
CA GLU A 202 -16.42 -3.57 4.94
C GLU A 202 -15.39 -2.49 4.59
N ASN A 203 -14.37 -2.25 5.46
CA ASN A 203 -13.24 -1.34 5.18
C ASN A 203 -11.91 -2.07 4.96
N ALA A 204 -11.96 -3.35 4.59
CA ALA A 204 -10.77 -4.21 4.45
C ALA A 204 -9.72 -3.67 3.47
N MET A 205 -10.14 -2.88 2.47
CA MET A 205 -9.23 -2.28 1.49
C MET A 205 -8.36 -1.20 2.15
N ALA A 206 -8.94 -0.27 2.88
CA ALA A 206 -8.21 0.78 3.57
C ALA A 206 -7.30 0.20 4.66
N GLU A 207 -7.80 -0.78 5.45
CA GLU A 207 -6.98 -1.54 6.40
C GLU A 207 -5.79 -2.23 5.70
N ARG A 208 -6.00 -2.77 4.50
CA ARG A 208 -4.93 -3.41 3.71
C ARG A 208 -3.86 -2.41 3.29
N VAL A 209 -4.23 -1.23 2.83
CA VAL A 209 -3.28 -0.16 2.47
C VAL A 209 -2.45 0.26 3.67
N ASN A 210 -3.08 0.52 4.82
CA ASN A 210 -2.39 0.79 6.07
C ASN A 210 -1.44 -0.34 6.49
N GLY A 211 -1.88 -1.60 6.35
CA GLY A 211 -1.05 -2.77 6.61
C GLY A 211 0.17 -2.86 5.71
N ILE A 212 0.03 -2.50 4.42
CA ILE A 212 1.15 -2.46 3.47
C ILE A 212 2.15 -1.38 3.87
N LEU A 213 1.70 -0.15 4.14
CA LEU A 213 2.58 0.94 4.54
C LEU A 213 3.34 0.61 5.83
N LYS A 214 2.67 0.02 6.82
CA LYS A 214 3.30 -0.41 8.06
C LYS A 214 4.31 -1.54 7.87
N GLN A 215 3.97 -2.56 7.09
CA GLN A 215 4.77 -3.80 7.01
C GLN A 215 5.86 -3.75 5.93
N GLU A 216 5.56 -3.19 4.74
CA GLU A 216 6.49 -3.16 3.63
C GLU A 216 7.42 -1.94 3.67
N TYR A 217 6.95 -0.80 4.22
CA TYR A 217 7.70 0.46 4.36
C TYR A 217 8.09 0.78 5.81
N GLU A 218 7.92 -0.19 6.72
CA GLU A 218 8.37 -0.13 8.11
C GLU A 218 7.79 1.02 8.97
N LEU A 219 6.62 1.56 8.57
CA LEU A 219 5.94 2.59 9.36
C LEU A 219 5.36 2.07 10.70
N ASP A 220 5.46 0.77 10.98
CA ASP A 220 5.20 0.15 12.28
C ASP A 220 6.39 0.23 13.25
N SER A 221 7.55 0.70 12.79
CA SER A 221 8.72 0.94 13.61
C SER A 221 8.55 2.21 14.46
N THR A 222 9.30 2.32 15.57
CA THR A 222 9.36 3.55 16.37
C THR A 222 10.41 4.48 15.79
N PHE A 223 10.01 5.68 15.40
CA PHE A 223 10.92 6.71 14.89
C PHE A 223 11.46 7.57 16.03
N LYS A 224 12.70 8.03 15.92
CA LYS A 224 13.30 8.91 16.94
C LYS A 224 12.58 10.26 17.07
N THR A 225 12.11 10.82 15.94
CA THR A 225 11.45 12.12 15.93
C THR A 225 10.20 12.10 15.04
N LYS A 226 9.25 12.99 15.34
CA LYS A 226 8.07 13.25 14.51
C LYS A 226 8.46 13.68 13.08
N LYS A 227 9.53 14.46 12.94
CA LYS A 227 10.05 14.88 11.62
C LYS A 227 10.47 13.67 10.78
N GLN A 228 11.19 12.71 11.37
CA GLN A 228 11.59 11.49 10.67
C GLN A 228 10.37 10.65 10.25
N ALA A 229 9.41 10.47 11.16
CA ALA A 229 8.17 9.75 10.86
C ALA A 229 7.38 10.40 9.70
N LYS A 230 7.30 11.74 9.69
CA LYS A 230 6.64 12.50 8.61
C LYS A 230 7.32 12.30 7.25
N ILE A 231 8.64 12.37 7.20
CA ILE A 231 9.43 12.14 5.98
C ILE A 231 9.20 10.70 5.50
N ALA A 232 9.36 9.71 6.38
CA ALA A 232 9.17 8.30 6.05
C ALA A 232 7.75 8.00 5.54
N PHE A 233 6.73 8.61 6.14
CA PHE A 233 5.34 8.47 5.72
C PHE A 233 5.13 8.95 4.26
N TYR A 234 5.54 10.16 3.92
CA TYR A 234 5.36 10.66 2.56
C TYR A 234 6.22 9.92 1.52
N GLN A 235 7.42 9.48 1.89
CA GLN A 235 8.22 8.60 1.04
C GLN A 235 7.52 7.26 0.80
N ALA A 236 6.94 6.66 1.83
CA ALA A 236 6.20 5.41 1.72
C ALA A 236 4.96 5.55 0.81
N VAL A 237 4.19 6.63 0.97
CA VAL A 237 3.04 6.94 0.10
C VAL A 237 3.48 7.11 -1.35
N ASN A 238 4.57 7.85 -1.59
CA ASN A 238 5.09 8.05 -2.93
C ASN A 238 5.54 6.72 -3.57
N LEU A 239 6.35 5.92 -2.88
CA LEU A 239 6.82 4.62 -3.38
C LEU A 239 5.67 3.63 -3.59
N TYR A 240 4.67 3.64 -2.69
CA TYR A 240 3.46 2.84 -2.85
C TYR A 240 2.72 3.19 -4.15
N ASN A 241 2.56 4.46 -4.44
CA ASN A 241 1.84 4.94 -5.61
C ASN A 241 2.60 4.76 -6.92
N THR A 242 3.92 5.02 -6.92
CA THR A 242 4.71 5.17 -8.16
C THR A 242 5.61 4.00 -8.50
N ARG A 243 5.85 3.07 -7.57
CA ARG A 243 6.81 1.99 -7.80
C ARG A 243 6.32 0.60 -7.37
N ARG A 244 5.35 0.53 -6.46
CA ARG A 244 4.95 -0.76 -5.91
C ARG A 244 3.99 -1.52 -6.83
N PRO A 245 4.33 -2.72 -7.35
CA PRO A 245 3.40 -3.54 -8.10
C PRO A 245 2.27 -4.08 -7.19
N HIS A 246 1.04 -4.05 -7.65
CA HIS A 246 -0.12 -4.49 -6.90
C HIS A 246 -0.70 -5.76 -7.50
N MET A 247 -0.70 -6.88 -6.74
CA MET A 247 -1.15 -8.18 -7.25
C MET A 247 -2.62 -8.19 -7.68
N SER A 248 -3.49 -7.41 -7.02
CA SER A 248 -4.90 -7.28 -7.42
C SER A 248 -5.12 -6.38 -8.65
N LEU A 249 -4.06 -5.82 -9.20
CA LEU A 249 -4.02 -5.03 -10.43
C LEU A 249 -3.13 -5.71 -11.49
N ASP A 250 -3.02 -7.03 -11.44
CA ASP A 250 -2.12 -7.81 -12.30
C ASP A 250 -0.68 -7.26 -12.32
N TYR A 251 -0.18 -6.89 -11.14
CA TYR A 251 1.08 -6.22 -10.90
C TYR A 251 1.19 -4.79 -11.44
N GLY A 252 0.08 -4.17 -11.86
CA GLY A 252 0.05 -2.74 -12.21
C GLY A 252 0.44 -1.86 -11.03
N ILE A 253 1.05 -0.72 -11.36
CA ILE A 253 1.42 0.33 -10.39
C ILE A 253 0.20 1.25 -10.19
N PRO A 254 -0.19 1.59 -8.95
CA PRO A 254 -1.41 2.34 -8.66
C PRO A 254 -1.58 3.63 -9.48
N THR A 255 -0.51 4.44 -9.59
CA THR A 255 -0.57 5.68 -10.39
C THR A 255 -0.83 5.40 -11.88
N GLU A 256 -0.13 4.44 -12.46
CA GLU A 256 -0.30 4.11 -13.88
C GLU A 256 -1.71 3.57 -14.19
N VAL A 257 -2.24 2.72 -13.28
CA VAL A 257 -3.61 2.18 -13.43
C VAL A 257 -4.64 3.30 -13.31
N HIS A 258 -4.41 4.25 -12.39
CA HIS A 258 -5.30 5.40 -12.20
C HIS A 258 -5.33 6.31 -13.44
N GLU A 259 -4.17 6.63 -13.99
CA GLU A 259 -4.04 7.55 -15.12
C GLU A 259 -4.47 6.95 -16.47
N LYS A 260 -4.32 5.63 -16.66
CA LYS A 260 -4.74 4.94 -17.89
C LYS A 260 -6.26 4.80 -18.03
N ALA A 261 -6.99 4.86 -16.92
CA ALA A 261 -8.43 4.63 -16.87
C ALA A 261 -9.23 5.87 -16.43
N ALA A 262 -8.57 7.01 -16.19
CA ALA A 262 -9.16 8.27 -15.74
C ALA A 262 -9.81 9.07 -16.88
#